data_c8fe089bbab382dc08ecda199bcce414
#
_entry.id   c8fe089bbab382dc08ecda199bcce414
#
_cell.length_a   1.000
_cell.length_b   1.000
_cell.length_c   1.000
_cell.angle_alpha   90.00
_cell.angle_beta   90.00
_cell.angle_gamma   90.00
#
_symmetry.space_group_name_H-M   'P 1'
#
loop_
_entity.id
_entity.type
_entity.pdbx_description
1 polymer ?
#
loop_
_entity_poly.entity_id
_entity_poly.type
_entity_poly.pdbx_seq_one_letter_code
_entity_poly.pdbx_strand_id
1 'polypeptide(L)'
;MQKLLPLWLFLLVLLLGALFTVIFAWCVKSTLDGSTRFGRLGKAAVVIASFPDTVRISLRELRQDADSGLRVPRTGADLSEFRPMKLKHGIHVQGPVVRADRAALARASGWRVLVGGFVVDGEFTHAALALSPELEIVKVWKLTEQDIQGEEPLPSFRKYVHGFAILKDGSVIFSFDEGVSLQRFDACGRRIWSVGGNFNHAVTLDEDESFVWTLRREVADGELLHETVVKVATATGKIVRRITMEDIVAANPTLHILDIRERDRNFARANPRNTSEEWLDNPFHLNDVEPLPAAIADRFEGFAAGDLLLSARSLNLVFVVDPDTLEVKWSRIGAWRRQHDPDWQPNGEITVYDNRMSLDYSRIVGVVPATQSTRVVFDGRTADFYSRIRGKHQITQPGNLLITSPQQGRVFEVEPSSHMVLEIFNPKPGSDEFNYPISEAIWFPLDAFNFAEDFSCAK
;
A
#
# COMPACT_ATOMS: atom_id res chain seq x y z
N MET A 1 -64.52 -18.85 15.38
CA MET A 1 -64.53 -18.30 13.99
C MET A 1 -63.49 -17.27 13.84
N GLN A 2 -62.39 -17.59 13.19
CA GLN A 2 -61.38 -16.57 12.79
C GLN A 2 -62.02 -15.68 11.72
N LYS A 3 -62.16 -14.39 12.00
CA LYS A 3 -62.58 -13.41 11.00
C LYS A 3 -61.41 -13.23 10.03
N LEU A 4 -61.49 -13.85 8.88
CA LEU A 4 -60.57 -13.61 7.77
C LEU A 4 -60.67 -12.14 7.36
N LEU A 5 -59.54 -11.47 7.22
CA LEU A 5 -59.49 -10.11 6.69
C LEU A 5 -60.09 -10.09 5.28
N PRO A 6 -60.97 -9.12 4.94
CA PRO A 6 -61.53 -9.05 3.61
C PRO A 6 -60.43 -8.78 2.56
N LEU A 7 -60.52 -9.48 1.43
CA LEU A 7 -59.49 -9.43 0.35
C LEU A 7 -59.13 -8.01 -0.08
N TRP A 8 -60.11 -7.11 -0.16
CA TRP A 8 -59.83 -5.72 -0.55
C TRP A 8 -58.92 -4.99 0.46
N LEU A 9 -59.06 -5.28 1.76
CA LEU A 9 -58.23 -4.69 2.80
C LEU A 9 -56.80 -5.24 2.72
N PHE A 10 -56.66 -6.53 2.46
CA PHE A 10 -55.36 -7.15 2.21
C PHE A 10 -54.65 -6.53 0.99
N LEU A 11 -55.36 -6.38 -0.14
CA LEU A 11 -54.84 -5.74 -1.35
C LEU A 11 -54.48 -4.28 -1.12
N LEU A 12 -55.29 -3.54 -0.34
CA LEU A 12 -55.00 -2.15 0.02
C LEU A 12 -53.70 -2.03 0.84
N VAL A 13 -53.51 -2.92 1.83
CA VAL A 13 -52.29 -2.95 2.66
C VAL A 13 -51.05 -3.22 1.79
N LEU A 14 -51.16 -4.19 0.85
CA LEU A 14 -50.08 -4.46 -0.09
C LEU A 14 -49.77 -3.27 -1.00
N LEU A 15 -50.78 -2.60 -1.51
CA LEU A 15 -50.62 -1.42 -2.35
C LEU A 15 -49.97 -0.27 -1.59
N LEU A 16 -50.42 0.02 -0.37
CA LEU A 16 -49.82 1.05 0.49
C LEU A 16 -48.40 0.71 0.89
N GLY A 17 -48.12 -0.57 1.18
CA GLY A 17 -46.77 -1.06 1.44
C GLY A 17 -45.83 -0.86 0.24
N ALA A 18 -46.29 -1.20 -0.96
CA ALA A 18 -45.52 -0.99 -2.19
C ALA A 18 -45.26 0.51 -2.45
N LEU A 19 -46.31 1.33 -2.27
CA LEU A 19 -46.17 2.79 -2.45
C LEU A 19 -45.17 3.38 -1.43
N PHE A 20 -45.28 2.97 -0.17
CA PHE A 20 -44.33 3.38 0.88
C PHE A 20 -42.91 2.99 0.52
N THR A 21 -42.68 1.77 0.06
CA THR A 21 -41.36 1.28 -0.34
C THR A 21 -40.77 2.13 -1.47
N VAL A 22 -41.56 2.49 -2.48
CA VAL A 22 -41.13 3.33 -3.61
C VAL A 22 -40.79 4.74 -3.11
N ILE A 23 -41.66 5.33 -2.26
CA ILE A 23 -41.42 6.69 -1.70
C ILE A 23 -40.16 6.68 -0.81
N PHE A 24 -40.00 5.68 0.04
CA PHE A 24 -38.85 5.52 0.90
C PHE A 24 -37.56 5.37 0.09
N ALA A 25 -37.54 4.47 -0.91
CA ALA A 25 -36.40 4.30 -1.79
C ALA A 25 -36.04 5.58 -2.55
N TRP A 26 -37.06 6.33 -3.02
CA TRP A 26 -36.81 7.62 -3.67
C TRP A 26 -36.25 8.66 -2.70
N CYS A 27 -36.73 8.70 -1.46
CA CYS A 27 -36.24 9.58 -0.40
C CYS A 27 -34.76 9.30 -0.09
N VAL A 28 -34.40 8.01 0.12
CA VAL A 28 -33.03 7.57 0.35
C VAL A 28 -32.14 7.95 -0.83
N LYS A 29 -32.53 7.53 -2.03
CA LYS A 29 -31.77 7.81 -3.26
C LYS A 29 -31.56 9.31 -3.47
N SER A 30 -32.62 10.11 -3.35
CA SER A 30 -32.55 11.56 -3.53
C SER A 30 -31.59 12.23 -2.52
N THR A 31 -31.58 11.72 -1.27
CA THR A 31 -30.68 12.24 -0.23
C THR A 31 -29.22 11.83 -0.47
N LEU A 32 -28.99 10.60 -0.88
CA LEU A 32 -27.66 10.11 -1.27
C LEU A 32 -27.11 10.83 -2.50
N ASP A 33 -28.00 11.23 -3.42
CA ASP A 33 -27.67 12.04 -4.60
C ASP A 33 -27.47 13.56 -4.24
N GLY A 34 -27.38 13.91 -2.94
CA GLY A 34 -27.10 15.26 -2.45
C GLY A 34 -28.29 16.22 -2.40
N SER A 35 -29.53 15.74 -2.68
CA SER A 35 -30.72 16.59 -2.63
C SER A 35 -31.12 16.90 -1.18
N THR A 36 -31.34 18.17 -0.89
CA THR A 36 -31.87 18.64 0.41
C THR A 36 -33.39 18.63 0.50
N ARG A 37 -34.09 18.16 -0.54
CA ARG A 37 -35.56 18.18 -0.66
C ARG A 37 -36.30 17.56 0.54
N PHE A 38 -35.75 16.50 1.08
CA PHE A 38 -36.35 15.78 2.21
C PHE A 38 -35.75 16.18 3.57
N GLY A 39 -34.76 17.05 3.60
CA GLY A 39 -34.16 17.59 4.81
C GLY A 39 -33.81 16.52 5.86
N ARG A 40 -34.32 16.68 7.09
CA ARG A 40 -34.10 15.72 8.19
C ARG A 40 -34.71 14.34 7.95
N LEU A 41 -35.84 14.27 7.23
CA LEU A 41 -36.48 12.99 6.89
C LEU A 41 -35.63 12.18 5.92
N GLY A 42 -34.98 12.84 4.96
CA GLY A 42 -34.03 12.19 4.06
C GLY A 42 -32.85 11.59 4.81
N LYS A 43 -32.24 12.36 5.71
CA LYS A 43 -31.14 11.84 6.57
C LYS A 43 -31.59 10.65 7.42
N ALA A 44 -32.76 10.73 8.04
CA ALA A 44 -33.32 9.60 8.81
C ALA A 44 -33.58 8.37 7.94
N ALA A 45 -34.12 8.56 6.73
CA ALA A 45 -34.33 7.45 5.79
C ALA A 45 -33.03 6.76 5.36
N VAL A 46 -31.97 7.52 5.12
CA VAL A 46 -30.63 6.97 4.83
C VAL A 46 -30.11 6.15 6.01
N VAL A 47 -30.19 6.69 7.24
CA VAL A 47 -29.78 5.97 8.46
C VAL A 47 -30.56 4.65 8.62
N ILE A 48 -31.88 4.67 8.40
CA ILE A 48 -32.72 3.46 8.47
C ILE A 48 -32.32 2.46 7.37
N ALA A 49 -32.08 2.92 6.15
CA ALA A 49 -31.70 2.07 5.03
C ALA A 49 -30.30 1.44 5.21
N SER A 50 -29.35 2.18 5.81
CA SER A 50 -28.00 1.69 6.09
C SER A 50 -27.87 0.90 7.39
N PHE A 51 -28.91 0.90 8.25
CA PHE A 51 -28.89 0.22 9.55
C PHE A 51 -28.52 -1.27 9.47
N PRO A 52 -29.04 -2.08 8.51
CA PRO A 52 -28.63 -3.48 8.37
C PRO A 52 -27.14 -3.66 8.11
N ASP A 53 -26.54 -2.78 7.27
CA ASP A 53 -25.12 -2.82 6.97
C ASP A 53 -24.30 -2.35 8.16
N THR A 54 -24.74 -1.31 8.86
CA THR A 54 -24.12 -0.84 10.10
C THR A 54 -24.10 -1.93 11.17
N VAL A 55 -25.25 -2.61 11.38
CA VAL A 55 -25.33 -3.74 12.32
C VAL A 55 -24.42 -4.89 11.88
N ARG A 56 -24.41 -5.21 10.59
CA ARG A 56 -23.55 -6.26 10.04
C ARG A 56 -22.07 -5.93 10.23
N ILE A 57 -21.68 -4.69 10.00
CA ILE A 57 -20.30 -4.20 10.21
C ILE A 57 -19.97 -4.28 11.70
N SER A 58 -20.82 -3.74 12.59
CA SER A 58 -20.61 -3.77 14.04
C SER A 58 -20.58 -5.18 14.61
N LEU A 59 -21.44 -6.09 14.14
CA LEU A 59 -21.39 -7.51 14.53
C LEU A 59 -20.14 -8.21 14.01
N ARG A 60 -19.66 -7.81 12.84
CA ARG A 60 -18.39 -8.28 12.29
C ARG A 60 -17.24 -7.77 13.13
N GLU A 61 -17.25 -6.50 13.54
CA GLU A 61 -16.26 -5.89 14.42
C GLU A 61 -16.24 -6.53 15.81
N LEU A 62 -17.40 -6.84 16.40
CA LEU A 62 -17.51 -7.53 17.69
C LEU A 62 -17.05 -8.99 17.65
N ARG A 63 -17.06 -9.63 16.48
CA ARG A 63 -16.63 -11.03 16.30
C ARG A 63 -15.18 -11.12 15.80
N GLN A 64 -14.54 -10.01 15.57
CA GLN A 64 -13.21 -10.01 14.96
C GLN A 64 -12.13 -10.34 15.99
N ASP A 65 -11.40 -11.43 15.74
CA ASP A 65 -10.08 -11.63 16.33
C ASP A 65 -9.17 -10.44 15.97
N ALA A 66 -8.17 -10.17 16.82
CA ALA A 66 -7.26 -9.04 16.67
C ALA A 66 -6.58 -8.90 15.28
N ASP A 67 -6.60 -9.95 14.47
CA ASP A 67 -5.98 -10.03 13.16
C ASP A 67 -6.96 -10.06 11.97
N SER A 68 -8.26 -9.98 12.21
CA SER A 68 -9.28 -10.25 11.19
C SER A 68 -9.27 -9.30 9.99
N GLY A 69 -8.86 -8.04 10.20
CA GLY A 69 -8.71 -7.05 9.12
C GLY A 69 -7.48 -7.26 8.25
N LEU A 70 -6.56 -8.12 8.67
CA LEU A 70 -5.26 -8.34 8.04
C LEU A 70 -5.15 -9.70 7.34
N ARG A 71 -6.23 -10.48 7.31
CA ARG A 71 -6.25 -11.78 6.63
C ARG A 71 -6.48 -11.60 5.14
N VAL A 72 -5.73 -12.34 4.36
CA VAL A 72 -5.95 -12.46 2.91
C VAL A 72 -6.27 -13.92 2.58
N PRO A 73 -7.25 -14.17 1.69
CA PRO A 73 -7.58 -15.55 1.30
C PRO A 73 -6.38 -16.25 0.68
N ARG A 74 -6.12 -17.49 1.09
CA ARG A 74 -5.16 -18.37 0.44
C ARG A 74 -5.83 -18.97 -0.80
N THR A 75 -5.66 -18.33 -1.94
CA THR A 75 -6.21 -18.80 -3.20
C THR A 75 -5.21 -19.71 -3.90
N GLY A 76 -5.57 -20.99 -4.11
CA GLY A 76 -4.91 -21.88 -5.07
C GLY A 76 -3.52 -22.41 -4.71
N ALA A 77 -2.89 -21.97 -3.62
CA ALA A 77 -1.54 -22.40 -3.26
C ALA A 77 -1.54 -23.75 -2.51
N ASP A 78 -1.00 -24.79 -3.15
CA ASP A 78 -0.63 -26.03 -2.47
C ASP A 78 0.68 -25.81 -1.71
N LEU A 79 0.62 -25.79 -0.37
CA LEU A 79 1.78 -25.60 0.49
C LEU A 79 2.48 -26.91 0.88
N SER A 80 2.11 -28.04 0.31
CA SER A 80 2.70 -29.36 0.66
C SER A 80 4.21 -29.46 0.42
N GLU A 81 4.72 -28.71 -0.57
CA GLU A 81 6.15 -28.63 -0.89
C GLU A 81 6.92 -27.57 -0.09
N PHE A 82 6.20 -26.73 0.64
CA PHE A 82 6.83 -25.66 1.44
C PHE A 82 7.30 -26.20 2.78
N ARG A 83 8.33 -25.56 3.32
CA ARG A 83 8.89 -25.90 4.65
C ARG A 83 8.84 -24.65 5.52
N PRO A 84 8.60 -24.79 6.83
CA PRO A 84 8.78 -23.69 7.77
C PRO A 84 10.18 -23.10 7.64
N MET A 85 10.27 -21.78 7.73
CA MET A 85 11.56 -21.10 7.68
C MET A 85 12.38 -21.45 8.91
N LYS A 86 13.71 -21.60 8.74
CA LYS A 86 14.62 -21.78 9.85
C LYS A 86 14.68 -20.52 10.71
N LEU A 87 14.88 -20.69 12.01
CA LEU A 87 14.97 -19.63 12.99
C LEU A 87 16.32 -19.69 13.72
N LYS A 88 17.01 -18.55 13.81
CA LYS A 88 18.17 -18.40 14.70
C LYS A 88 17.73 -18.66 16.14
N HIS A 89 18.60 -19.25 16.94
CA HIS A 89 18.32 -19.55 18.35
C HIS A 89 17.80 -18.29 19.11
N GLY A 90 16.73 -18.47 19.86
CA GLY A 90 16.08 -17.39 20.62
C GLY A 90 15.08 -16.54 19.84
N ILE A 91 14.85 -16.86 18.56
CA ILE A 91 13.80 -16.23 17.74
C ILE A 91 12.59 -17.17 17.65
N HIS A 92 11.41 -16.63 17.90
CA HIS A 92 10.14 -17.37 17.87
C HIS A 92 9.17 -16.67 16.89
N VAL A 93 9.16 -17.12 15.64
CA VAL A 93 8.25 -16.64 14.58
C VAL A 93 7.48 -17.84 14.03
N GLN A 94 6.19 -17.67 13.84
CA GLN A 94 5.31 -18.65 13.21
C GLN A 94 4.65 -18.04 11.98
N GLY A 95 4.33 -18.86 11.00
CA GLY A 95 3.65 -18.49 9.76
C GLY A 95 4.53 -18.69 8.54
N PRO A 96 5.64 -17.98 8.36
CA PRO A 96 6.37 -18.02 7.10
C PRO A 96 6.86 -19.42 6.73
N VAL A 97 6.50 -19.83 5.50
CA VAL A 97 6.97 -21.07 4.87
C VAL A 97 7.63 -20.74 3.54
N VAL A 98 8.62 -21.54 3.15
CA VAL A 98 9.43 -21.28 1.96
C VAL A 98 9.62 -22.54 1.11
N ARG A 99 9.63 -22.33 -0.20
CA ARG A 99 10.14 -23.25 -1.22
C ARG A 99 11.24 -22.53 -2.01
N ALA A 100 12.37 -23.13 -2.22
CA ALA A 100 13.49 -22.53 -2.95
C ALA A 100 14.28 -23.56 -3.77
N ASP A 101 14.72 -23.18 -4.95
CA ASP A 101 15.76 -23.86 -5.70
C ASP A 101 17.13 -23.48 -5.11
N ARG A 102 17.81 -24.43 -4.51
CA ARG A 102 19.08 -24.20 -3.82
C ARG A 102 20.19 -23.66 -4.72
N ALA A 103 20.24 -24.12 -5.98
CA ALA A 103 21.28 -23.70 -6.91
C ALA A 103 21.01 -22.27 -7.42
N ALA A 104 19.76 -21.95 -7.72
CA ALA A 104 19.33 -20.59 -8.08
C ALA A 104 19.51 -19.61 -6.91
N LEU A 105 19.12 -20.02 -5.69
CA LEU A 105 19.28 -19.21 -4.49
C LEU A 105 20.77 -18.88 -4.20
N ALA A 106 21.67 -19.85 -4.41
CA ALA A 106 23.11 -19.62 -4.22
C ALA A 106 23.67 -18.58 -5.21
N ARG A 107 23.15 -18.54 -6.44
CA ARG A 107 23.48 -17.48 -7.42
C ARG A 107 22.90 -16.12 -7.04
N ALA A 108 21.76 -16.12 -6.36
CA ALA A 108 21.04 -14.92 -5.89
C ALA A 108 21.40 -14.57 -4.43
N SER A 109 22.60 -14.94 -3.98
CA SER A 109 23.04 -14.74 -2.59
C SER A 109 22.90 -13.28 -2.16
N GLY A 110 22.32 -13.07 -0.98
CA GLY A 110 22.07 -11.76 -0.40
C GLY A 110 21.11 -11.85 0.78
N TRP A 111 21.03 -10.79 1.54
CA TRP A 111 20.04 -10.63 2.61
C TRP A 111 18.66 -10.38 2.02
N ARG A 112 17.62 -10.78 2.73
CA ARG A 112 16.24 -10.37 2.42
C ARG A 112 15.57 -9.89 3.70
N VAL A 113 14.73 -8.87 3.57
CA VAL A 113 13.93 -8.35 4.68
C VAL A 113 12.47 -8.49 4.28
N LEU A 114 11.69 -9.23 5.07
CA LEU A 114 10.25 -9.35 4.91
C LEU A 114 9.55 -8.42 5.90
N VAL A 115 8.62 -7.61 5.44
CA VAL A 115 7.83 -6.69 6.27
C VAL A 115 6.37 -7.08 6.19
N GLY A 116 5.68 -7.18 7.33
CA GLY A 116 4.27 -7.57 7.33
C GLY A 116 3.72 -7.89 8.71
N GLY A 117 2.61 -8.63 8.73
CA GLY A 117 2.02 -9.16 9.96
C GLY A 117 2.49 -10.59 10.20
N PHE A 118 3.04 -10.87 11.37
CA PHE A 118 3.57 -12.19 11.75
C PHE A 118 3.13 -12.57 13.16
N VAL A 119 3.21 -13.85 13.50
CA VAL A 119 3.11 -14.29 14.89
C VAL A 119 4.50 -14.37 15.47
N VAL A 120 4.83 -13.49 16.40
CA VAL A 120 6.12 -13.39 17.07
C VAL A 120 5.91 -13.60 18.56
N ASP A 121 6.66 -14.54 19.17
CA ASP A 121 6.48 -14.92 20.58
C ASP A 121 5.06 -15.35 20.94
N GLY A 122 4.33 -15.94 19.97
CA GLY A 122 2.95 -16.41 20.15
C GLY A 122 1.86 -15.36 19.95
N GLU A 123 2.22 -14.10 19.69
CA GLU A 123 1.29 -13.00 19.48
C GLU A 123 1.39 -12.43 18.07
N PHE A 124 0.24 -12.07 17.48
CA PHE A 124 0.22 -11.33 16.21
C PHE A 124 0.83 -9.94 16.39
N THR A 125 1.81 -9.60 15.55
CA THR A 125 2.42 -8.27 15.53
C THR A 125 2.89 -7.91 14.12
N HIS A 126 3.00 -6.62 13.86
CA HIS A 126 3.72 -6.14 12.69
C HIS A 126 5.21 -6.22 12.95
N ALA A 127 5.95 -6.74 11.97
CA ALA A 127 7.40 -6.91 12.12
C ALA A 127 8.12 -6.80 10.78
N ALA A 128 9.41 -6.54 10.86
CA ALA A 128 10.37 -6.81 9.81
C ALA A 128 11.24 -7.99 10.22
N LEU A 129 11.44 -8.93 9.30
CA LEU A 129 12.22 -10.16 9.51
C LEU A 129 13.43 -10.13 8.58
N ALA A 130 14.66 -10.12 9.12
CA ALA A 130 15.85 -10.30 8.28
C ALA A 130 16.13 -11.77 8.07
N LEU A 131 16.33 -12.14 6.80
CA LEU A 131 16.67 -13.47 6.34
C LEU A 131 18.12 -13.51 5.91
N SER A 132 18.87 -14.51 6.42
CA SER A 132 20.20 -14.81 5.89
C SER A 132 20.14 -15.24 4.42
N PRO A 133 21.28 -15.33 3.72
CA PRO A 133 21.35 -15.89 2.37
C PRO A 133 20.76 -17.31 2.26
N GLU A 134 20.78 -18.08 3.34
CA GLU A 134 20.22 -19.44 3.45
C GLU A 134 18.74 -19.44 3.87
N LEU A 135 18.10 -18.27 3.92
CA LEU A 135 16.72 -18.07 4.31
C LEU A 135 16.42 -18.44 5.78
N GLU A 136 17.39 -18.28 6.67
CA GLU A 136 17.16 -18.34 8.11
C GLU A 136 16.71 -16.98 8.63
N ILE A 137 15.66 -16.92 9.44
CA ILE A 137 15.25 -15.69 10.15
C ILE A 137 16.26 -15.43 11.26
N VAL A 138 17.06 -14.38 11.10
CA VAL A 138 18.18 -14.06 12.01
C VAL A 138 17.93 -12.82 12.87
N LYS A 139 16.94 -12.00 12.48
CA LYS A 139 16.57 -10.79 13.22
C LYS A 139 15.08 -10.48 13.06
N VAL A 140 14.49 -9.92 14.11
CA VAL A 140 13.11 -9.44 14.14
C VAL A 140 13.09 -8.02 14.71
N TRP A 141 12.49 -7.09 13.97
CA TRP A 141 12.10 -5.78 14.48
C TRP A 141 10.58 -5.78 14.66
N LYS A 142 10.09 -5.65 15.89
CA LYS A 142 8.65 -5.44 16.14
C LYS A 142 8.32 -3.99 15.82
N LEU A 143 7.39 -3.78 14.89
CA LEU A 143 6.98 -2.46 14.42
C LEU A 143 5.70 -2.06 15.14
N THR A 144 5.81 -1.14 16.07
CA THR A 144 4.69 -0.70 16.92
C THR A 144 4.61 0.81 16.93
N GLU A 145 3.40 1.36 16.87
CA GLU A 145 3.20 2.77 17.21
C GLU A 145 3.16 2.91 18.72
N GLN A 146 4.13 3.61 19.25
CA GLN A 146 4.24 3.89 20.69
C GLN A 146 3.90 5.35 20.93
N ASP A 147 3.09 5.59 21.98
CA ASP A 147 2.70 6.88 22.54
C ASP A 147 3.09 8.14 21.77
N ILE A 148 2.18 8.59 20.94
CA ILE A 148 2.29 9.86 20.24
C ILE A 148 1.40 10.83 20.98
N GLN A 149 1.95 11.95 21.44
CA GLN A 149 1.21 12.93 22.23
C GLN A 149 -0.10 13.34 21.54
N GLY A 150 -1.23 12.96 22.14
CA GLY A 150 -2.55 13.44 21.77
C GLY A 150 -3.33 12.62 20.74
N GLU A 151 -2.79 11.52 20.22
CA GLU A 151 -3.50 10.64 19.27
C GLU A 151 -3.51 9.20 19.80
N GLU A 152 -4.69 8.60 19.85
CA GLU A 152 -4.79 7.16 20.14
C GLU A 152 -4.50 6.36 18.85
N PRO A 153 -3.48 5.51 18.87
CA PRO A 153 -3.19 4.67 17.73
C PRO A 153 -4.35 3.69 17.47
N LEU A 154 -4.72 3.52 16.20
CA LEU A 154 -5.70 2.51 15.81
C LEU A 154 -5.24 1.11 16.25
N PRO A 155 -6.18 0.20 16.56
CA PRO A 155 -5.86 -1.19 16.88
C PRO A 155 -5.00 -1.84 15.79
N SER A 156 -4.04 -2.67 16.17
CA SER A 156 -3.06 -3.29 15.26
C SER A 156 -3.70 -4.05 14.08
N PHE A 157 -4.88 -4.62 14.26
CA PHE A 157 -5.61 -5.35 13.22
C PHE A 157 -6.19 -4.45 12.10
N ARG A 158 -6.23 -3.13 12.28
CA ARG A 158 -6.65 -2.16 11.26
C ARG A 158 -5.48 -1.52 10.54
N LYS A 159 -4.28 -1.69 11.07
CA LYS A 159 -3.07 -1.10 10.52
C LYS A 159 -2.39 -2.05 9.56
N TYR A 160 -1.65 -1.45 8.66
CA TYR A 160 -0.85 -2.16 7.68
C TYR A 160 0.49 -1.44 7.58
N VAL A 161 1.61 -2.14 7.71
CA VAL A 161 2.90 -1.49 7.43
C VAL A 161 2.89 -1.12 5.96
N HIS A 162 3.01 0.16 5.65
CA HIS A 162 2.82 0.65 4.28
C HIS A 162 4.02 1.41 3.73
N GLY A 163 4.92 1.84 4.58
CA GLY A 163 6.24 2.35 4.22
C GLY A 163 7.27 1.78 5.16
N PHE A 164 8.40 1.36 4.62
CA PHE A 164 9.50 0.78 5.39
C PHE A 164 10.83 1.05 4.71
N ALA A 165 11.83 1.41 5.51
CA ALA A 165 13.22 1.46 5.10
C ALA A 165 14.11 0.95 6.22
N ILE A 166 15.24 0.34 5.85
CA ILE A 166 16.30 -0.09 6.77
C ILE A 166 17.59 0.61 6.41
N LEU A 167 18.29 1.15 7.41
CA LEU A 167 19.56 1.85 7.24
C LEU A 167 20.73 0.88 7.49
N LYS A 168 21.90 1.26 7.03
CA LYS A 168 23.14 0.46 7.21
C LYS A 168 23.51 0.18 8.66
N ASP A 169 23.04 1.04 9.60
CA ASP A 169 23.23 0.85 11.03
C ASP A 169 22.21 -0.11 11.68
N GLY A 170 21.31 -0.66 10.85
CA GLY A 170 20.24 -1.57 11.28
C GLY A 170 19.04 -0.90 11.92
N SER A 171 19.03 0.41 11.97
CA SER A 171 17.81 1.12 12.34
C SER A 171 16.78 1.03 11.21
N VAL A 172 15.50 1.13 11.57
CA VAL A 172 14.39 1.05 10.63
C VAL A 172 13.50 2.28 10.73
N ILE A 173 13.03 2.77 9.59
CA ILE A 173 12.02 3.84 9.49
C ILE A 173 10.78 3.23 8.89
N PHE A 174 9.61 3.49 9.51
CA PHE A 174 8.37 2.89 9.05
C PHE A 174 7.15 3.76 9.35
N SER A 175 6.10 3.51 8.58
CA SER A 175 4.76 4.06 8.79
C SER A 175 3.69 3.00 8.55
N PHE A 176 2.49 3.25 9.07
CA PHE A 176 1.34 2.41 8.84
C PHE A 176 0.32 3.11 7.94
N ASP A 177 -0.37 2.35 7.10
CA ASP A 177 -1.62 2.80 6.49
C ASP A 177 -2.62 3.11 7.61
N GLU A 178 -3.24 4.28 7.56
CA GLU A 178 -4.07 4.82 8.65
C GLU A 178 -3.32 4.93 10.01
N GLY A 179 -1.99 5.00 9.96
CA GLY A 179 -1.17 5.26 11.12
C GLY A 179 -1.16 6.74 11.49
N VAL A 180 -0.59 7.04 12.67
CA VAL A 180 -0.54 8.39 13.23
C VAL A 180 0.89 8.96 13.29
N SER A 181 1.87 8.24 12.72
CA SER A 181 3.27 8.67 12.76
C SER A 181 4.18 8.02 11.73
N LEU A 182 5.29 8.71 11.46
CA LEU A 182 6.53 8.13 10.94
C LEU A 182 7.50 7.95 12.10
N GLN A 183 8.13 6.77 12.21
CA GLN A 183 9.00 6.43 13.34
C GLN A 183 10.33 5.86 12.88
N ARG A 184 11.39 6.14 13.64
CA ARG A 184 12.69 5.45 13.54
C ARG A 184 12.97 4.68 14.81
N PHE A 185 13.28 3.40 14.66
CA PHE A 185 13.76 2.53 15.74
C PHE A 185 15.19 2.11 15.47
N ASP A 186 15.99 1.95 16.53
CA ASP A 186 17.34 1.39 16.39
C ASP A 186 17.30 -0.12 16.06
N ALA A 187 18.46 -0.68 15.81
CA ALA A 187 18.61 -2.12 15.53
C ALA A 187 18.03 -3.00 16.65
N CYS A 188 17.80 -2.47 17.84
CA CYS A 188 17.25 -3.17 19.00
C CYS A 188 15.77 -2.92 19.26
N GLY A 189 15.09 -2.21 18.35
CA GLY A 189 13.68 -1.91 18.46
C GLY A 189 13.37 -0.79 19.45
N ARG A 190 14.37 -0.01 19.89
CA ARG A 190 14.15 1.18 20.73
C ARG A 190 13.89 2.38 19.83
N ARG A 191 12.85 3.15 20.15
CA ARG A 191 12.51 4.36 19.39
C ARG A 191 13.61 5.40 19.49
N ILE A 192 14.12 5.86 18.34
CA ILE A 192 15.05 6.98 18.22
C ILE A 192 14.24 8.28 18.16
N TRP A 193 13.25 8.34 17.26
CA TRP A 193 12.34 9.47 17.13
C TRP A 193 10.97 9.04 16.55
N SER A 194 9.99 9.91 16.72
CA SER A 194 8.66 9.80 16.11
C SER A 194 8.20 11.17 15.64
N VAL A 195 7.58 11.22 14.47
CA VAL A 195 6.96 12.42 13.90
C VAL A 195 5.48 12.16 13.71
N GLY A 196 4.63 12.94 14.41
CA GLY A 196 3.18 12.81 14.31
C GLY A 196 2.65 13.19 12.92
N GLY A 197 1.57 12.54 12.51
CA GLY A 197 0.87 12.74 11.25
C GLY A 197 0.58 11.44 10.52
N ASN A 198 -0.36 11.50 9.59
CA ASN A 198 -0.72 10.35 8.77
C ASN A 198 0.29 10.19 7.63
N PHE A 199 1.34 9.42 7.85
CA PHE A 199 2.31 9.04 6.83
C PHE A 199 1.93 7.69 6.25
N ASN A 200 2.03 7.54 4.92
CA ASN A 200 1.63 6.31 4.26
C ASN A 200 2.43 6.06 2.97
N HIS A 201 2.22 4.88 2.39
CA HIS A 201 2.81 4.41 1.14
C HIS A 201 4.33 4.29 1.19
N ALA A 202 5.05 5.16 0.49
CA ALA A 202 6.51 5.05 0.34
C ALA A 202 7.26 5.57 1.57
N VAL A 203 8.37 4.93 1.89
CA VAL A 203 9.44 5.44 2.76
C VAL A 203 10.74 5.10 2.06
N THR A 204 11.28 6.04 1.28
CA THR A 204 12.41 5.81 0.40
C THR A 204 13.61 6.65 0.83
N LEU A 205 14.72 5.99 1.14
CA LEU A 205 15.97 6.65 1.51
C LEU A 205 16.60 7.33 0.29
N ASP A 206 17.27 8.47 0.51
CA ASP A 206 18.24 8.96 -0.44
C ASP A 206 19.55 8.13 -0.37
N GLU A 207 20.43 8.32 -1.35
CA GLU A 207 21.59 7.45 -1.58
C GLU A 207 22.58 7.44 -0.40
N ASP A 208 22.71 8.54 0.34
CA ASP A 208 23.58 8.67 1.50
C ASP A 208 22.88 8.41 2.86
N GLU A 209 21.59 8.04 2.81
CA GLU A 209 20.75 7.79 3.99
C GLU A 209 20.57 9.00 4.92
N SER A 210 20.91 10.21 4.47
CA SER A 210 20.73 11.44 5.27
C SER A 210 19.27 11.84 5.41
N PHE A 211 18.47 11.51 4.41
CA PHE A 211 17.04 11.83 4.35
C PHE A 211 16.22 10.64 3.89
N VAL A 212 14.94 10.72 4.21
CA VAL A 212 13.91 9.83 3.68
C VAL A 212 12.81 10.66 3.02
N TRP A 213 12.36 10.23 1.86
CA TRP A 213 11.19 10.75 1.19
C TRP A 213 9.97 9.88 1.51
N THR A 214 8.84 10.50 1.76
CA THR A 214 7.59 9.82 2.09
C THR A 214 6.40 10.67 1.73
N LEU A 215 5.20 10.10 1.85
CA LEU A 215 3.94 10.77 1.63
C LEU A 215 3.23 11.01 2.96
N ARG A 216 2.66 12.20 3.13
CA ARG A 216 1.87 12.58 4.29
C ARG A 216 0.50 13.08 3.86
N ARG A 217 -0.55 12.53 4.45
CA ARG A 217 -1.88 13.09 4.33
C ARG A 217 -2.02 14.29 5.24
N GLU A 218 -2.41 15.42 4.68
CA GLU A 218 -2.71 16.61 5.44
C GLU A 218 -4.23 16.78 5.51
N VAL A 219 -4.73 17.00 6.73
CA VAL A 219 -6.16 17.21 7.00
C VAL A 219 -6.30 18.62 7.56
N ALA A 220 -7.19 19.44 6.97
CA ALA A 220 -7.61 20.72 7.54
C ALA A 220 -9.12 20.71 7.70
N ASP A 221 -9.62 21.18 8.85
CA ASP A 221 -11.04 21.26 9.19
C ASP A 221 -11.81 19.93 9.07
N GLY A 222 -11.09 18.79 9.23
CA GLY A 222 -11.67 17.45 9.12
C GLY A 222 -11.81 16.93 7.68
N GLU A 223 -11.38 17.70 6.68
CA GLU A 223 -11.32 17.30 5.29
C GLU A 223 -9.89 16.92 4.91
N LEU A 224 -9.73 15.80 4.18
CA LEU A 224 -8.48 15.38 3.59
C LEU A 224 -8.09 16.38 2.50
N LEU A 225 -7.07 17.19 2.75
CA LEU A 225 -6.63 18.16 1.76
C LEU A 225 -5.92 17.47 0.60
N HIS A 226 -4.79 16.84 0.86
CA HIS A 226 -3.99 16.19 -0.19
C HIS A 226 -2.92 15.29 0.42
N GLU A 227 -2.34 14.44 -0.42
CA GLU A 227 -1.08 13.79 -0.12
C GLU A 227 0.06 14.72 -0.49
N THR A 228 0.88 15.04 0.52
CA THR A 228 2.05 15.91 0.40
C THR A 228 3.30 15.05 0.37
N VAL A 229 4.18 15.29 -0.60
CA VAL A 229 5.52 14.72 -0.60
C VAL A 229 6.35 15.44 0.46
N VAL A 230 6.98 14.69 1.36
CA VAL A 230 7.83 15.25 2.42
C VAL A 230 9.20 14.61 2.43
N LYS A 231 10.24 15.45 2.70
CA LYS A 231 11.61 15.01 2.95
C LYS A 231 11.88 15.14 4.44
N VAL A 232 12.34 14.06 5.05
CA VAL A 232 12.56 13.98 6.51
C VAL A 232 14.00 13.62 6.79
N ALA A 233 14.68 14.36 7.66
CA ALA A 233 16.04 14.07 8.08
C ALA A 233 16.06 12.78 8.92
N THR A 234 16.80 11.77 8.48
CA THR A 234 16.85 10.46 9.11
C THR A 234 17.39 10.55 10.55
N ALA A 235 18.36 11.39 10.80
CA ALA A 235 18.97 11.54 12.11
C ALA A 235 18.00 12.09 13.18
N THR A 236 17.05 12.97 12.81
CA THR A 236 16.25 13.75 13.76
C THR A 236 14.74 13.63 13.61
N GLY A 237 14.26 13.08 12.51
CA GLY A 237 12.84 13.10 12.16
C GLY A 237 12.30 14.47 11.69
N LYS A 238 13.18 15.49 11.57
CA LYS A 238 12.74 16.82 11.14
C LYS A 238 12.30 16.83 9.69
N ILE A 239 11.07 17.28 9.42
CA ILE A 239 10.62 17.55 8.05
C ILE A 239 11.38 18.78 7.55
N VAL A 240 12.17 18.60 6.49
CA VAL A 240 13.01 19.67 5.90
C VAL A 240 12.41 20.22 4.61
N ARG A 241 11.50 19.49 3.98
CA ARG A 241 10.84 19.92 2.75
C ARG A 241 9.42 19.37 2.67
N ARG A 242 8.53 20.13 2.03
CA ARG A 242 7.16 19.75 1.68
C ARG A 242 6.90 20.18 0.25
N ILE A 243 6.24 19.34 -0.51
CA ILE A 243 5.82 19.58 -1.90
C ILE A 243 4.38 19.09 -2.01
N THR A 244 3.45 20.00 -2.27
CA THR A 244 2.04 19.64 -2.48
C THR A 244 1.77 19.43 -3.97
N MET A 245 0.68 18.74 -4.29
CA MET A 245 0.25 18.64 -5.70
C MET A 245 -0.18 19.98 -6.27
N GLU A 246 -0.70 20.89 -5.43
CA GLU A 246 -1.04 22.26 -5.83
C GLU A 246 0.20 23.03 -6.26
N ASP A 247 1.32 22.89 -5.52
CA ASP A 247 2.59 23.53 -5.87
C ASP A 247 3.07 23.05 -7.24
N ILE A 248 2.98 21.72 -7.48
CA ILE A 248 3.36 21.12 -8.76
C ILE A 248 2.44 21.61 -9.88
N VAL A 249 1.14 21.63 -9.68
CA VAL A 249 0.17 22.15 -10.67
C VAL A 249 0.44 23.62 -10.98
N ALA A 250 0.68 24.45 -9.96
CA ALA A 250 0.98 25.87 -10.12
C ALA A 250 2.29 26.12 -10.91
N ALA A 251 3.30 25.28 -10.71
CA ALA A 251 4.54 25.36 -11.46
C ALA A 251 4.42 24.89 -12.92
N ASN A 252 3.35 24.16 -13.27
CA ASN A 252 3.15 23.56 -14.60
C ASN A 252 1.79 23.97 -15.21
N PRO A 253 1.52 25.25 -15.44
CA PRO A 253 0.19 25.73 -15.81
C PRO A 253 -0.29 25.27 -17.20
N THR A 254 0.62 24.76 -18.03
CA THR A 254 0.29 24.23 -19.36
C THR A 254 0.18 22.72 -19.41
N LEU A 255 0.48 22.02 -18.29
CA LEU A 255 0.43 20.56 -18.21
C LEU A 255 -0.94 20.10 -17.69
N HIS A 256 -1.93 20.13 -18.55
CA HIS A 256 -3.32 19.80 -18.21
C HIS A 256 -3.55 18.34 -17.79
N ILE A 257 -2.55 17.48 -17.90
CA ILE A 257 -2.63 16.09 -17.45
C ILE A 257 -2.91 15.99 -15.94
N LEU A 258 -2.45 16.98 -15.17
CA LEU A 258 -2.69 17.05 -13.72
C LEU A 258 -4.11 17.55 -13.38
N ASP A 259 -4.86 18.05 -14.37
CA ASP A 259 -6.25 18.47 -14.22
C ASP A 259 -7.24 17.31 -14.43
N ILE A 260 -6.77 16.12 -14.82
CA ILE A 260 -7.59 14.92 -14.99
C ILE A 260 -7.93 14.37 -13.61
N ARG A 261 -9.17 14.57 -13.19
CA ARG A 261 -9.68 14.17 -11.88
C ARG A 261 -10.91 13.28 -12.01
N GLU A 262 -11.14 12.44 -11.01
CA GLU A 262 -12.39 11.70 -10.92
C GLU A 262 -13.49 12.62 -10.35
N ARG A 263 -14.52 12.87 -11.14
CA ARG A 263 -15.66 13.72 -10.76
C ARG A 263 -16.58 12.96 -9.80
N ASP A 264 -17.09 13.63 -8.77
CA ASP A 264 -18.18 13.09 -7.98
C ASP A 264 -19.46 12.98 -8.80
N ARG A 265 -19.75 11.77 -9.28
CA ARG A 265 -20.92 11.47 -10.10
C ARG A 265 -22.23 11.64 -9.34
N ASN A 266 -22.21 11.48 -8.02
CA ASN A 266 -23.40 11.61 -7.20
C ASN A 266 -23.79 13.09 -7.09
N PHE A 267 -22.83 13.96 -6.86
CA PHE A 267 -23.03 15.39 -6.83
C PHE A 267 -23.55 15.93 -8.18
N ALA A 268 -22.92 15.53 -9.27
CA ALA A 268 -23.32 15.94 -10.62
C ALA A 268 -24.75 15.51 -10.98
N ARG A 269 -25.20 14.34 -10.50
CA ARG A 269 -26.59 13.86 -10.71
C ARG A 269 -27.60 14.61 -9.84
N ALA A 270 -27.22 14.92 -8.59
CA ALA A 270 -28.09 15.63 -7.67
C ALA A 270 -28.34 17.10 -8.07
N ASN A 271 -27.35 17.73 -8.69
CA ASN A 271 -27.39 19.15 -9.02
C ASN A 271 -27.07 19.43 -10.50
N PRO A 272 -27.93 19.00 -11.46
CA PRO A 272 -27.62 19.12 -12.88
C PRO A 272 -27.51 20.56 -13.39
N ARG A 273 -27.97 21.55 -12.59
CA ARG A 273 -27.87 23.00 -12.90
C ARG A 273 -26.69 23.66 -12.19
N ASN A 274 -25.99 22.97 -11.32
CA ASN A 274 -24.82 23.50 -10.67
C ASN A 274 -23.65 23.45 -11.64
N THR A 275 -23.02 24.58 -11.87
CA THR A 275 -21.83 24.70 -12.71
C THR A 275 -20.53 24.43 -11.92
N SER A 276 -20.61 24.37 -10.59
CA SER A 276 -19.45 23.95 -9.78
C SER A 276 -19.21 22.46 -9.95
N GLU A 277 -17.96 22.09 -10.13
CA GLU A 277 -17.51 20.70 -10.18
C GLU A 277 -17.01 20.32 -8.82
N GLU A 278 -17.55 19.24 -8.26
CA GLU A 278 -16.97 18.59 -7.09
C GLU A 278 -16.17 17.36 -7.52
N TRP A 279 -14.99 17.26 -6.96
CA TRP A 279 -14.05 16.19 -7.24
C TRP A 279 -14.02 15.25 -6.04
N LEU A 280 -13.74 13.99 -6.29
CA LEU A 280 -13.53 13.04 -5.21
C LEU A 280 -12.33 13.46 -4.36
N ASP A 281 -12.43 13.19 -3.07
CA ASP A 281 -11.30 13.31 -2.15
C ASP A 281 -10.11 12.53 -2.67
N ASN A 282 -8.90 13.10 -2.48
CA ASN A 282 -7.67 12.49 -2.94
C ASN A 282 -7.67 12.13 -4.43
N PRO A 283 -7.84 13.11 -5.33
CA PRO A 283 -8.00 12.86 -6.76
C PRO A 283 -6.76 12.25 -7.42
N PHE A 284 -5.58 12.45 -6.86
CA PHE A 284 -4.32 11.91 -7.36
C PHE A 284 -4.00 10.54 -6.75
N HIS A 285 -4.22 10.41 -5.45
CA HIS A 285 -3.81 9.26 -4.65
C HIS A 285 -2.35 8.90 -4.92
N LEU A 286 -1.46 9.82 -4.53
CA LEU A 286 -0.03 9.57 -4.58
C LEU A 286 0.28 8.33 -3.74
N ASN A 287 1.03 7.40 -4.30
CA ASN A 287 1.33 6.14 -3.63
C ASN A 287 2.78 5.69 -3.78
N ASP A 288 3.62 6.53 -4.38
CA ASP A 288 5.06 6.34 -4.36
C ASP A 288 5.82 7.65 -4.57
N VAL A 289 7.03 7.72 -4.03
CA VAL A 289 8.03 8.77 -4.25
C VAL A 289 9.43 8.18 -4.15
N GLU A 290 10.22 8.31 -5.22
CA GLU A 290 11.57 7.78 -5.31
C GLU A 290 12.54 8.81 -5.93
N PRO A 291 13.59 9.25 -5.21
CA PRO A 291 14.61 10.13 -5.79
C PRO A 291 15.50 9.35 -6.78
N LEU A 292 15.85 9.96 -7.91
CA LEU A 292 16.78 9.37 -8.87
C LEU A 292 18.18 9.27 -8.23
N PRO A 293 18.74 8.04 -8.06
CA PRO A 293 20.07 7.86 -7.51
C PRO A 293 21.16 8.48 -8.42
N ALA A 294 22.16 9.16 -7.83
CA ALA A 294 23.24 9.76 -8.57
C ALA A 294 24.05 8.71 -9.36
N ALA A 295 24.16 7.49 -8.81
CA ALA A 295 24.89 6.38 -9.43
C ALA A 295 24.36 5.95 -10.81
N ILE A 296 23.10 6.27 -11.14
CA ILE A 296 22.45 5.87 -12.40
C ILE A 296 21.84 7.04 -13.16
N ALA A 297 21.98 8.28 -12.68
CA ALA A 297 21.35 9.44 -13.29
C ALA A 297 21.79 9.67 -14.74
N ASP A 298 23.02 9.29 -15.09
CA ASP A 298 23.58 9.36 -16.45
C ASP A 298 22.85 8.42 -17.46
N ARG A 299 22.04 7.50 -16.98
CA ARG A 299 21.22 6.59 -17.79
C ARG A 299 19.91 7.22 -18.24
N PHE A 300 19.54 8.36 -17.67
CA PHE A 300 18.24 9.00 -17.89
C PHE A 300 18.43 10.39 -18.51
N GLU A 301 18.34 10.45 -19.85
CA GLU A 301 18.45 11.71 -20.58
C GLU A 301 17.35 12.70 -20.13
N GLY A 302 17.74 13.92 -19.79
CA GLY A 302 16.84 14.99 -19.35
C GLY A 302 16.51 14.98 -17.85
N PHE A 303 17.00 14.00 -17.09
CA PHE A 303 16.81 13.94 -15.65
C PHE A 303 18.13 14.18 -14.90
N ALA A 304 18.02 14.62 -13.66
CA ALA A 304 19.14 14.86 -12.77
C ALA A 304 19.02 14.00 -11.50
N ALA A 305 20.17 13.73 -10.87
CA ALA A 305 20.18 13.07 -9.57
C ALA A 305 19.29 13.84 -8.58
N GLY A 306 18.43 13.13 -7.86
CA GLY A 306 17.48 13.70 -6.93
C GLY A 306 16.12 14.10 -7.53
N ASP A 307 15.93 14.05 -8.85
CA ASP A 307 14.60 14.17 -9.45
C ASP A 307 13.66 13.10 -8.88
N LEU A 308 12.44 13.48 -8.58
CA LEU A 308 11.48 12.60 -7.91
C LEU A 308 10.60 11.87 -8.92
N LEU A 309 10.63 10.56 -8.88
CA LEU A 309 9.67 9.69 -9.56
C LEU A 309 8.44 9.54 -8.67
N LEU A 310 7.29 9.92 -9.18
CA LEU A 310 6.02 9.94 -8.45
C LEU A 310 4.99 9.06 -9.15
N SER A 311 4.14 8.42 -8.35
CA SER A 311 3.00 7.63 -8.83
C SER A 311 1.69 8.19 -8.32
N ALA A 312 0.82 8.64 -9.24
CA ALA A 312 -0.54 9.04 -8.97
C ALA A 312 -1.51 7.93 -9.41
N ARG A 313 -1.87 7.06 -8.46
CA ARG A 313 -2.62 5.82 -8.72
C ARG A 313 -3.99 6.07 -9.36
N SER A 314 -4.71 7.10 -8.89
CA SER A 314 -6.06 7.38 -9.36
C SER A 314 -6.10 7.79 -10.83
N LEU A 315 -5.02 8.38 -11.33
CA LEU A 315 -4.88 8.80 -12.71
C LEU A 315 -4.18 7.76 -13.60
N ASN A 316 -3.72 6.64 -13.06
CA ASN A 316 -2.80 5.72 -13.75
C ASN A 316 -1.56 6.47 -14.28
N LEU A 317 -1.10 7.47 -13.55
CA LEU A 317 -0.05 8.40 -13.95
C LEU A 317 1.24 8.11 -13.18
N VAL A 318 2.34 8.01 -13.89
CA VAL A 318 3.70 8.05 -13.36
C VAL A 318 4.39 9.27 -13.97
N PHE A 319 5.10 10.05 -13.17
CA PHE A 319 5.72 11.28 -13.62
C PHE A 319 6.99 11.62 -12.84
N VAL A 320 7.85 12.42 -13.43
CA VAL A 320 9.12 12.86 -12.86
C VAL A 320 9.10 14.36 -12.65
N VAL A 321 9.44 14.79 -11.43
CA VAL A 321 9.43 16.18 -11.00
C VAL A 321 10.82 16.58 -10.50
N ASP A 322 11.32 17.71 -10.95
CA ASP A 322 12.45 18.38 -10.33
C ASP A 322 12.02 18.91 -8.94
N PRO A 323 12.61 18.44 -7.84
CA PRO A 323 12.15 18.85 -6.52
C PRO A 323 12.37 20.34 -6.22
N ASP A 324 13.26 21.03 -6.92
CA ASP A 324 13.60 22.43 -6.64
C ASP A 324 12.73 23.42 -7.43
N THR A 325 12.53 23.15 -8.72
CA THR A 325 11.72 23.97 -9.61
C THR A 325 10.25 23.57 -9.65
N LEU A 326 9.93 22.33 -9.25
CA LEU A 326 8.65 21.66 -9.36
C LEU A 326 8.20 21.44 -10.82
N GLU A 327 9.11 21.59 -11.78
CA GLU A 327 8.85 21.29 -13.18
C GLU A 327 8.64 19.78 -13.38
N VAL A 328 7.59 19.41 -14.07
CA VAL A 328 7.35 18.02 -14.51
C VAL A 328 8.18 17.77 -15.77
N LYS A 329 9.27 17.05 -15.62
CA LYS A 329 10.21 16.73 -16.71
C LYS A 329 9.69 15.63 -17.63
N TRP A 330 8.87 14.74 -17.11
CA TRP A 330 8.30 13.62 -17.84
C TRP A 330 7.01 13.14 -17.19
N SER A 331 6.10 12.61 -18.00
CA SER A 331 4.87 12.01 -17.50
C SER A 331 4.32 10.96 -18.46
N ARG A 332 3.65 9.95 -17.92
CA ARG A 332 2.92 8.95 -18.69
C ARG A 332 1.69 8.45 -17.98
N ILE A 333 0.57 8.46 -18.70
CA ILE A 333 -0.67 7.78 -18.31
C ILE A 333 -0.75 6.46 -19.06
N GLY A 334 -1.09 5.39 -18.35
CA GLY A 334 -1.37 4.09 -18.95
C GLY A 334 -0.13 3.24 -19.17
N ALA A 335 -0.29 2.19 -19.98
CA ALA A 335 0.46 0.94 -19.94
C ALA A 335 0.25 0.14 -18.65
N TRP A 336 -0.29 0.74 -17.59
CA TRP A 336 -0.63 0.14 -16.29
C TRP A 336 -2.00 0.64 -15.80
N ARG A 337 -2.54 -0.04 -14.78
CA ARG A 337 -3.82 0.31 -14.17
C ARG A 337 -3.73 0.21 -12.65
N ARG A 338 -3.95 1.36 -11.98
CA ARG A 338 -3.91 1.48 -10.52
C ARG A 338 -2.58 0.98 -9.95
N GLN A 339 -1.50 1.41 -10.61
CA GLN A 339 -0.13 0.99 -10.34
C GLN A 339 0.37 1.37 -8.95
N HIS A 340 1.44 0.69 -8.55
CA HIS A 340 2.27 0.99 -7.39
C HIS A 340 3.74 0.90 -7.80
N ASP A 341 4.63 1.39 -6.94
CA ASP A 341 6.04 1.06 -6.92
C ASP A 341 6.73 1.26 -8.28
N PRO A 342 6.76 2.46 -8.83
CA PRO A 342 7.63 2.74 -9.96
C PRO A 342 9.08 2.90 -9.48
N ASP A 343 10.01 2.13 -10.04
CA ASP A 343 11.42 2.12 -9.69
C ASP A 343 12.33 2.57 -10.83
N TRP A 344 13.39 3.31 -10.51
CA TRP A 344 14.47 3.59 -11.40
C TRP A 344 15.35 2.36 -11.65
N GLN A 345 15.69 2.06 -12.92
CA GLN A 345 16.52 0.90 -13.23
C GLN A 345 17.85 1.33 -13.87
N PRO A 346 18.98 0.63 -13.55
CA PRO A 346 20.30 0.98 -14.09
C PRO A 346 20.43 0.92 -15.63
N ASN A 347 19.47 0.32 -16.30
CA ASN A 347 19.41 0.23 -17.76
C ASN A 347 18.68 1.40 -18.44
N GLY A 348 18.26 2.44 -17.66
CA GLY A 348 17.52 3.59 -18.17
C GLY A 348 16.01 3.35 -18.35
N GLU A 349 15.48 2.27 -17.81
CA GLU A 349 14.05 2.02 -17.72
C GLU A 349 13.50 2.45 -16.36
N ILE A 350 12.22 2.80 -16.32
CA ILE A 350 11.41 2.82 -15.11
C ILE A 350 10.57 1.55 -15.11
N THR A 351 10.66 0.73 -14.07
CA THR A 351 9.75 -0.42 -13.90
C THR A 351 8.59 -0.05 -13.01
N VAL A 352 7.42 -0.65 -13.25
CA VAL A 352 6.15 -0.29 -12.60
C VAL A 352 5.38 -1.55 -12.25
N TYR A 353 4.93 -1.67 -11.02
CA TYR A 353 4.04 -2.72 -10.59
C TYR A 353 2.61 -2.41 -11.05
N ASP A 354 2.19 -3.04 -12.15
CA ASP A 354 0.87 -2.90 -12.73
C ASP A 354 -0.11 -3.84 -12.04
N ASN A 355 -0.88 -3.32 -11.09
CA ASN A 355 -1.87 -4.10 -10.33
C ASN A 355 -2.98 -4.66 -11.21
N ARG A 356 -3.28 -4.01 -12.34
CA ARG A 356 -4.39 -4.39 -13.23
C ARG A 356 -5.72 -4.55 -12.47
N MET A 357 -5.99 -3.62 -11.58
CA MET A 357 -7.20 -3.66 -10.74
C MET A 357 -8.46 -3.93 -11.57
N SER A 358 -9.28 -4.89 -11.12
CA SER A 358 -10.47 -5.42 -11.81
C SER A 358 -10.17 -6.34 -13.01
N LEU A 359 -8.94 -6.81 -13.14
CA LEU A 359 -8.55 -7.91 -14.03
C LEU A 359 -8.10 -9.10 -13.14
N ASP A 360 -7.54 -10.12 -13.74
CA ASP A 360 -7.30 -11.43 -13.11
C ASP A 360 -5.82 -11.73 -12.81
N TYR A 361 -4.90 -10.85 -13.19
CA TYR A 361 -3.47 -10.99 -12.91
C TYR A 361 -2.79 -9.62 -12.85
N SER A 362 -1.71 -9.52 -12.08
CA SER A 362 -0.79 -8.38 -12.06
C SER A 362 0.42 -8.65 -12.95
N ARG A 363 1.22 -7.63 -13.23
CA ARG A 363 2.46 -7.75 -14.00
C ARG A 363 3.44 -6.65 -13.64
N ILE A 364 4.70 -6.81 -14.04
CA ILE A 364 5.69 -5.73 -13.99
C ILE A 364 5.92 -5.22 -15.41
N VAL A 365 5.85 -3.91 -15.60
CA VAL A 365 6.00 -3.23 -16.88
C VAL A 365 7.22 -2.32 -16.84
N GLY A 366 8.09 -2.39 -17.83
CA GLY A 366 9.17 -1.43 -18.03
C GLY A 366 8.77 -0.35 -19.03
N VAL A 367 9.20 0.88 -18.80
CA VAL A 367 9.08 2.00 -19.73
C VAL A 367 10.41 2.71 -19.89
N VAL A 368 10.80 3.03 -21.11
CA VAL A 368 11.94 3.89 -21.41
C VAL A 368 11.45 5.32 -21.55
N PRO A 369 11.78 6.24 -20.64
CA PRO A 369 11.26 7.61 -20.68
C PRO A 369 11.51 8.35 -21.99
N ALA A 370 12.73 8.28 -22.53
CA ALA A 370 13.14 8.98 -23.75
C ALA A 370 12.31 8.60 -24.99
N THR A 371 11.89 7.33 -25.12
CA THR A 371 11.14 6.84 -26.29
C THR A 371 9.68 6.57 -26.01
N GLN A 372 9.25 6.64 -24.76
CA GLN A 372 7.91 6.24 -24.32
C GLN A 372 7.55 4.77 -24.62
N SER A 373 8.53 3.95 -25.04
CA SER A 373 8.32 2.53 -25.33
C SER A 373 8.12 1.75 -24.04
N THR A 374 7.29 0.71 -24.11
CA THR A 374 6.99 -0.17 -22.96
C THR A 374 7.19 -1.63 -23.31
N ARG A 375 7.56 -2.42 -22.33
CA ARG A 375 7.60 -3.88 -22.41
C ARG A 375 7.03 -4.51 -21.14
N VAL A 376 6.59 -5.75 -21.25
CA VAL A 376 6.27 -6.55 -20.06
C VAL A 376 7.56 -7.17 -19.57
N VAL A 377 7.95 -6.82 -18.34
CA VAL A 377 9.12 -7.38 -17.65
C VAL A 377 8.77 -8.75 -17.08
N PHE A 378 7.59 -8.86 -16.46
CA PHE A 378 7.07 -10.11 -15.93
C PHE A 378 5.57 -10.20 -16.13
N ASP A 379 5.10 -11.33 -16.66
CA ASP A 379 3.68 -11.62 -16.86
C ASP A 379 3.16 -12.52 -15.74
N GLY A 380 2.29 -11.97 -14.90
CA GLY A 380 1.81 -12.66 -13.72
C GLY A 380 0.95 -13.90 -13.98
N ARG A 381 0.45 -14.09 -15.20
CA ARG A 381 -0.30 -15.31 -15.58
C ARG A 381 0.54 -16.59 -15.44
N THR A 382 1.84 -16.48 -15.62
CA THR A 382 2.75 -17.64 -15.54
C THR A 382 3.02 -18.09 -14.12
N ALA A 383 2.66 -17.27 -13.11
CA ALA A 383 2.97 -17.52 -11.71
C ALA A 383 1.76 -17.36 -10.78
N ASP A 384 0.53 -17.32 -11.32
CA ASP A 384 -0.68 -17.05 -10.54
C ASP A 384 -0.51 -15.82 -9.63
N PHE A 385 -0.02 -14.72 -10.23
CA PHE A 385 0.34 -13.51 -9.52
C PHE A 385 -0.74 -12.45 -9.70
N TYR A 386 -1.46 -12.14 -8.61
CA TYR A 386 -2.44 -11.07 -8.58
C TYR A 386 -2.48 -10.36 -7.23
N SER A 387 -2.20 -9.07 -7.24
CA SER A 387 -2.48 -8.16 -6.14
C SER A 387 -3.29 -6.98 -6.65
N ARG A 388 -4.58 -6.93 -6.32
CA ARG A 388 -5.51 -5.89 -6.79
C ARG A 388 -5.06 -4.48 -6.39
N ILE A 389 -4.46 -4.34 -5.21
CA ILE A 389 -3.94 -3.11 -4.62
C ILE A 389 -2.63 -3.42 -3.92
N ARG A 390 -1.82 -2.38 -3.67
CA ARG A 390 -0.50 -2.48 -3.05
C ARG A 390 0.44 -3.34 -3.90
N GLY A 391 1.59 -3.65 -3.40
CA GLY A 391 2.61 -4.46 -4.06
C GLY A 391 3.89 -3.69 -4.21
N LYS A 392 4.97 -4.43 -4.09
CA LYS A 392 6.34 -3.95 -4.25
C LYS A 392 7.12 -4.91 -5.13
N HIS A 393 8.10 -4.40 -5.86
CA HIS A 393 9.03 -5.22 -6.62
C HIS A 393 10.43 -4.63 -6.53
N GLN A 394 11.41 -5.44 -6.86
CA GLN A 394 12.80 -5.00 -6.94
C GLN A 394 13.54 -5.84 -7.97
N ILE A 395 14.29 -5.20 -8.86
CA ILE A 395 15.29 -5.93 -9.64
C ILE A 395 16.55 -5.99 -8.78
N THR A 396 16.91 -7.20 -8.33
CA THR A 396 18.05 -7.43 -7.44
C THR A 396 19.37 -7.25 -8.19
N GLN A 397 20.47 -7.04 -7.47
CA GLN A 397 21.80 -6.92 -8.10
C GLN A 397 22.17 -8.12 -8.99
N PRO A 398 21.84 -9.37 -8.67
CA PRO A 398 21.99 -10.50 -9.58
C PRO A 398 21.12 -10.46 -10.85
N GLY A 399 20.19 -9.51 -10.94
CA GLY A 399 19.27 -9.34 -12.07
C GLY A 399 17.97 -10.12 -11.95
N ASN A 400 17.69 -10.72 -10.80
CA ASN A 400 16.42 -11.38 -10.52
C ASN A 400 15.34 -10.35 -10.20
N LEU A 401 14.09 -10.74 -10.37
CA LEU A 401 12.94 -9.94 -9.99
C LEU A 401 12.33 -10.51 -8.71
N LEU A 402 12.42 -9.76 -7.62
CA LEU A 402 11.76 -10.02 -6.35
C LEU A 402 10.41 -9.32 -6.35
N ILE A 403 9.32 -10.03 -6.10
CA ILE A 403 7.95 -9.52 -6.12
C ILE A 403 7.26 -9.81 -4.79
N THR A 404 6.66 -8.77 -4.23
CA THR A 404 5.73 -8.89 -3.10
C THR A 404 4.29 -8.79 -3.58
N SER A 405 3.48 -9.79 -3.28
CA SER A 405 2.04 -9.81 -3.53
C SER A 405 1.27 -9.80 -2.20
N PRO A 406 0.97 -8.60 -1.66
CA PRO A 406 0.41 -8.48 -0.32
C PRO A 406 -0.93 -9.16 -0.15
N GLN A 407 -1.78 -9.11 -1.18
CA GLN A 407 -3.11 -9.72 -1.14
C GLN A 407 -3.10 -11.25 -1.31
N GLN A 408 -1.95 -11.83 -1.58
CA GLN A 408 -1.74 -13.27 -1.53
C GLN A 408 -0.96 -13.71 -0.29
N GLY A 409 -0.43 -12.75 0.52
CA GLY A 409 0.50 -13.03 1.61
C GLY A 409 1.75 -13.74 1.10
N ARG A 410 2.26 -13.30 -0.04
CA ARG A 410 3.24 -14.02 -0.86
C ARG A 410 4.38 -13.12 -1.29
N VAL A 411 5.57 -13.67 -1.27
CA VAL A 411 6.78 -13.12 -1.89
C VAL A 411 7.38 -14.19 -2.79
N PHE A 412 7.87 -13.80 -3.95
CA PHE A 412 8.62 -14.72 -4.81
C PHE A 412 9.71 -13.98 -5.58
N GLU A 413 10.76 -14.71 -5.90
CA GLU A 413 11.89 -14.22 -6.69
C GLU A 413 12.06 -15.12 -7.91
N VAL A 414 12.22 -14.49 -9.09
CA VAL A 414 12.40 -15.18 -10.36
C VAL A 414 13.64 -14.67 -11.10
N GLU A 415 14.34 -15.57 -11.78
CA GLU A 415 15.40 -15.21 -12.72
C GLU A 415 14.79 -14.52 -13.97
N PRO A 416 15.57 -13.82 -14.79
CA PRO A 416 15.10 -13.26 -16.08
C PRO A 416 14.47 -14.30 -17.02
N SER A 417 14.84 -15.57 -16.86
CA SER A 417 14.23 -16.72 -17.56
C SER A 417 12.84 -17.10 -17.07
N SER A 418 12.32 -16.41 -16.04
CA SER A 418 11.13 -16.76 -15.28
C SER A 418 11.24 -18.05 -14.45
N HIS A 419 12.45 -18.57 -14.24
CA HIS A 419 12.68 -19.68 -13.32
C HIS A 419 12.53 -19.20 -11.87
N MET A 420 11.75 -19.95 -11.06
CA MET A 420 11.49 -19.62 -9.67
C MET A 420 12.71 -19.90 -8.80
N VAL A 421 13.29 -18.86 -8.20
CA VAL A 421 14.42 -18.94 -7.27
C VAL A 421 13.93 -19.34 -5.88
N LEU A 422 12.93 -18.61 -5.39
CA LEU A 422 12.27 -18.85 -4.13
C LEU A 422 10.82 -18.38 -4.15
N GLU A 423 10.05 -18.94 -3.24
CA GLU A 423 8.67 -18.52 -2.99
C GLU A 423 8.37 -18.66 -1.50
N ILE A 424 7.81 -17.62 -0.91
CA ILE A 424 7.47 -17.53 0.50
C ILE A 424 5.98 -17.23 0.61
N PHE A 425 5.27 -17.98 1.46
CA PHE A 425 3.94 -17.63 1.94
C PHE A 425 3.98 -17.38 3.44
N ASN A 426 3.00 -16.62 3.91
CA ASN A 426 2.84 -16.34 5.33
C ASN A 426 1.49 -16.86 5.84
N PRO A 427 1.29 -18.21 5.89
CA PRO A 427 0.04 -18.79 6.36
C PRO A 427 -0.28 -18.35 7.79
N LYS A 428 -1.54 -18.02 8.04
CA LYS A 428 -2.04 -17.78 9.39
C LYS A 428 -1.99 -19.09 10.17
N PRO A 429 -1.29 -19.15 11.31
CA PRO A 429 -1.25 -20.36 12.14
C PRO A 429 -2.65 -20.84 12.51
N GLY A 430 -2.88 -22.15 12.35
CA GLY A 430 -4.17 -22.79 12.62
C GLY A 430 -5.27 -22.52 11.59
N SER A 431 -4.92 -22.00 10.41
CA SER A 431 -5.86 -21.78 9.30
C SER A 431 -5.34 -22.34 7.99
N ASP A 432 -6.20 -23.09 7.30
CA ASP A 432 -5.93 -23.55 5.93
C ASP A 432 -6.46 -22.59 4.86
N GLU A 433 -7.25 -21.58 5.28
CA GLU A 433 -7.96 -20.68 4.37
C GLU A 433 -7.28 -19.32 4.20
N PHE A 434 -6.45 -18.89 5.18
CA PHE A 434 -5.94 -17.53 5.22
C PHE A 434 -4.41 -17.47 5.33
N ASN A 435 -3.86 -16.44 4.72
CA ASN A 435 -2.51 -15.94 4.95
C ASN A 435 -2.58 -14.59 5.69
N TYR A 436 -1.48 -14.24 6.38
CA TYR A 436 -1.22 -12.86 6.76
C TYR A 436 -0.52 -12.16 5.61
N PRO A 437 -0.81 -10.88 5.36
CA PRO A 437 -0.16 -10.13 4.30
C PRO A 437 1.32 -9.89 4.62
N ILE A 438 2.13 -9.96 3.57
CA ILE A 438 3.49 -9.41 3.55
C ILE A 438 3.39 -8.11 2.78
N SER A 439 3.76 -7.00 3.41
CA SER A 439 3.66 -5.66 2.82
C SER A 439 4.75 -5.41 1.81
N GLU A 440 5.96 -5.86 2.13
CA GLU A 440 7.16 -5.61 1.35
C GLU A 440 8.21 -6.71 1.58
N ALA A 441 9.00 -6.97 0.56
CA ALA A 441 10.23 -7.75 0.64
C ALA A 441 11.34 -7.01 -0.10
N ILE A 442 12.50 -6.88 0.55
CA ILE A 442 13.65 -6.14 0.02
C ILE A 442 14.86 -7.06 0.02
N TRP A 443 15.58 -7.09 -1.09
CA TRP A 443 16.86 -7.77 -1.22
C TRP A 443 18.02 -6.80 -1.02
N PHE A 444 19.07 -7.25 -0.34
CA PHE A 444 20.28 -6.48 -0.11
C PHE A 444 21.53 -7.32 -0.41
N PRO A 445 22.62 -6.72 -0.91
CA PRO A 445 23.90 -7.39 -1.07
C PRO A 445 24.47 -7.80 0.31
N LEU A 446 25.43 -8.72 0.29
CA LEU A 446 26.00 -9.28 1.53
C LEU A 446 26.67 -8.25 2.44
N ASP A 447 27.21 -7.20 1.84
CA ASP A 447 27.92 -6.10 2.50
C ASP A 447 27.02 -4.89 2.85
N ALA A 448 25.71 -4.99 2.65
CA ALA A 448 24.78 -3.89 2.89
C ALA A 448 24.74 -3.41 4.34
N PHE A 449 24.97 -4.32 5.30
CA PHE A 449 24.82 -4.01 6.71
C PHE A 449 26.14 -4.12 7.47
N ASN A 450 26.48 -3.08 8.24
CA ASN A 450 27.68 -3.03 9.07
C ASN A 450 27.68 -3.99 10.28
N PHE A 451 26.53 -4.64 10.56
CA PHE A 451 26.30 -5.47 11.76
C PHE A 451 25.68 -6.84 11.41
N ALA A 452 25.72 -7.22 10.12
CA ALA A 452 25.01 -8.40 9.61
C ALA A 452 25.39 -9.73 10.27
N GLU A 453 26.64 -9.88 10.72
CA GLU A 453 27.11 -11.13 11.33
C GLU A 453 26.49 -11.41 12.69
N ASP A 454 26.15 -10.39 13.45
CA ASP A 454 25.75 -10.55 14.83
C ASP A 454 24.31 -10.12 15.14
N PHE A 455 23.77 -9.09 14.49
CA PHE A 455 22.48 -8.49 14.81
C PHE A 455 22.25 -8.36 16.34
N SER A 456 23.35 -8.37 17.11
CA SER A 456 23.30 -8.36 18.55
C SER A 456 22.98 -6.94 19.03
N CYS A 457 22.03 -6.87 19.95
CA CYS A 457 21.79 -5.65 20.69
C CYS A 457 22.74 -5.64 21.86
N ALA A 458 23.59 -4.62 21.99
CA ALA A 458 24.32 -4.40 23.24
C ALA A 458 23.31 -4.36 24.40
N LYS A 459 23.50 -5.23 25.37
CA LYS A 459 22.67 -5.30 26.59
C LYS A 459 22.82 -4.05 27.43
#